data_f7516f0f76098b4bf492abfb8c1e3c5b
#
_entry.id   f7516f0f76098b4bf492abfb8c1e3c5b
#
_cell.length_a   1.000
_cell.length_b   1.000
_cell.length_c   1.000
_cell.angle_alpha   90.00
_cell.angle_beta   90.00
_cell.angle_gamma   90.00
#
_symmetry.space_group_name_H-M   'P 1'
#
loop_
_entity.id
_entity.type
_entity.pdbx_description
1 polymer ?
#
loop_
_entity_poly.entity_id
_entity_poly.type
_entity_poly.pdbx_seq_one_letter_code
_entity_poly.pdbx_strand_id
1 'polypeptide(L)'
;QKKFRDSTAENSTPQESRQSLNGAESDHSDATQALKDAMNQLSKSAQDMEASTFVARLLQAAYKEDFIARSLAGQLNTVVGMTMEELDPSTRREMETIATLQNASTQDIGWILEDLNYYKSRTEERIYSDLYNQMNAFSLREKLDLVHGNILNSITAQSIDESHLYASTLRHWAKLIDDYKKSRGGGGGGGGGEEESISDADFEFMLKIIRMIQQEQDIRMRTRAAEKEHRKLNAQTP
;
A
#
# COMPACT_ATOMS: atom_id res chain seq x y z
N GLN A 1 -21.23 -3.39 37.46
CA GLN A 1 -20.75 -2.88 38.78
C GLN A 1 -21.89 -2.64 39.78
N LYS A 2 -23.06 -2.08 39.36
CA LYS A 2 -24.21 -1.85 40.26
C LYS A 2 -24.75 -3.15 40.81
N LYS A 3 -24.93 -4.19 39.99
CA LYS A 3 -25.43 -5.52 40.40
C LYS A 3 -24.47 -6.26 41.39
N PHE A 4 -23.15 -6.04 41.26
CA PHE A 4 -22.19 -6.58 42.27
C PHE A 4 -22.28 -5.86 43.60
N ARG A 5 -22.52 -4.54 43.61
CA ARG A 5 -22.75 -3.79 44.85
C ARG A 5 -24.02 -4.25 45.56
N ASP A 6 -25.08 -4.52 44.80
CA ASP A 6 -26.37 -4.97 45.34
C ASP A 6 -26.25 -6.38 46.00
N SER A 7 -25.36 -7.27 45.47
CA SER A 7 -25.11 -8.60 46.01
C SER A 7 -24.33 -8.61 47.34
N THR A 8 -23.64 -7.51 47.66
CA THR A 8 -22.86 -7.37 48.91
C THR A 8 -23.53 -6.47 49.95
N ALA A 9 -24.79 -6.05 49.73
CA ALA A 9 -25.54 -5.30 50.74
C ALA A 9 -25.85 -6.18 51.98
N GLU A 10 -25.59 -5.67 53.17
CA GLU A 10 -25.70 -6.36 54.45
C GLU A 10 -27.08 -6.98 54.73
N ASN A 11 -28.14 -6.64 54.01
CA ASN A 11 -29.53 -7.08 54.21
C ASN A 11 -30.08 -7.95 53.07
N SER A 12 -29.28 -8.40 52.11
CA SER A 12 -29.78 -9.26 51.02
C SER A 12 -29.88 -10.72 51.45
N THR A 13 -30.99 -11.36 51.06
CA THR A 13 -31.11 -12.81 51.29
C THR A 13 -30.11 -13.61 50.44
N PRO A 14 -29.70 -14.82 50.86
CA PRO A 14 -28.79 -15.65 50.06
C PRO A 14 -29.26 -15.90 48.62
N GLN A 15 -30.57 -15.87 48.41
CA GLN A 15 -31.22 -16.08 47.12
C GLN A 15 -31.15 -14.84 46.22
N GLU A 16 -31.34 -13.65 46.77
CA GLU A 16 -31.18 -12.35 46.06
C GLU A 16 -29.70 -12.11 45.69
N SER A 17 -28.77 -12.46 46.60
CA SER A 17 -27.33 -12.36 46.32
C SER A 17 -26.92 -13.28 45.17
N ARG A 18 -27.44 -14.51 45.09
CA ARG A 18 -27.18 -15.42 43.97
C ARG A 18 -27.77 -14.91 42.65
N GLN A 19 -28.99 -14.36 42.65
CA GLN A 19 -29.59 -13.77 41.46
C GLN A 19 -28.81 -12.56 40.96
N SER A 20 -28.37 -11.69 41.87
CA SER A 20 -27.53 -10.52 41.51
C SER A 20 -26.17 -10.94 40.94
N LEU A 21 -25.54 -11.98 41.51
CA LEU A 21 -24.29 -12.55 41.02
C LEU A 21 -24.45 -13.16 39.61
N ASN A 22 -25.47 -14.02 39.40
CA ASN A 22 -25.76 -14.60 38.09
C ASN A 22 -26.07 -13.54 37.05
N GLY A 23 -26.81 -12.48 37.41
CA GLY A 23 -27.07 -11.37 36.55
C GLY A 23 -25.79 -10.58 36.18
N ALA A 24 -24.89 -10.38 37.16
CA ALA A 24 -23.63 -9.70 36.90
C ALA A 24 -22.67 -10.54 36.05
N GLU A 25 -22.69 -11.89 36.22
CA GLU A 25 -21.91 -12.81 35.38
C GLU A 25 -22.40 -12.81 33.93
N SER A 26 -23.74 -12.80 33.70
CA SER A 26 -24.32 -12.66 32.35
C SER A 26 -23.95 -11.33 31.72
N ASP A 27 -24.10 -10.22 32.45
CA ASP A 27 -23.72 -8.89 31.94
C ASP A 27 -22.22 -8.81 31.60
N HIS A 28 -21.36 -9.47 32.38
CA HIS A 28 -19.93 -9.53 32.12
C HIS A 28 -19.62 -10.37 30.86
N SER A 29 -20.31 -11.51 30.71
CA SER A 29 -20.20 -12.37 29.52
C SER A 29 -20.62 -11.59 28.25
N ASP A 30 -21.76 -10.90 28.30
CA ASP A 30 -22.29 -10.12 27.19
C ASP A 30 -21.35 -8.97 26.83
N ALA A 31 -20.82 -8.26 27.83
CA ALA A 31 -19.83 -7.19 27.62
C ALA A 31 -18.52 -7.74 27.01
N THR A 32 -18.09 -8.91 27.44
CA THR A 32 -16.89 -9.56 26.90
C THR A 32 -17.09 -9.98 25.45
N GLN A 33 -18.27 -10.51 25.11
CA GLN A 33 -18.61 -10.88 23.74
C GLN A 33 -18.70 -9.62 22.84
N ALA A 34 -19.39 -8.57 23.29
CA ALA A 34 -19.46 -7.31 22.55
C ALA A 34 -18.08 -6.69 22.30
N LEU A 35 -17.16 -6.78 23.28
CA LEU A 35 -15.79 -6.32 23.11
C LEU A 35 -15.03 -7.14 22.05
N LYS A 36 -15.17 -8.47 22.07
CA LYS A 36 -14.59 -9.34 21.04
C LYS A 36 -15.10 -9.01 19.64
N ASP A 37 -16.42 -8.80 19.52
CA ASP A 37 -17.04 -8.45 18.24
C ASP A 37 -16.56 -7.08 17.73
N ALA A 38 -16.44 -6.09 18.61
CA ALA A 38 -15.87 -4.79 18.28
C ALA A 38 -14.39 -4.90 17.86
N MET A 39 -13.59 -5.71 18.56
CA MET A 39 -12.19 -5.95 18.17
C MET A 39 -12.09 -6.64 16.80
N ASN A 40 -12.95 -7.61 16.51
CA ASN A 40 -12.99 -8.28 15.21
C ASN A 40 -13.38 -7.31 14.10
N GLN A 41 -14.36 -6.42 14.33
CA GLN A 41 -14.75 -5.38 13.36
C GLN A 41 -13.62 -4.39 13.11
N LEU A 42 -12.93 -3.92 14.16
CA LEU A 42 -11.78 -3.03 14.03
C LEU A 42 -10.64 -3.69 13.26
N SER A 43 -10.34 -4.96 13.54
CA SER A 43 -9.31 -5.72 12.82
C SER A 43 -9.65 -5.85 11.35
N LYS A 44 -10.91 -6.17 11.01
CA LYS A 44 -11.39 -6.25 9.62
C LYS A 44 -11.29 -4.90 8.92
N SER A 45 -11.72 -3.82 9.56
CA SER A 45 -11.64 -2.46 9.01
C SER A 45 -10.19 -2.03 8.75
N ALA A 46 -9.27 -2.35 9.65
CA ALA A 46 -7.86 -2.09 9.47
C ALA A 46 -7.28 -2.85 8.27
N GLN A 47 -7.63 -4.13 8.10
CA GLN A 47 -7.22 -4.96 6.96
C GLN A 47 -7.75 -4.40 5.63
N ASP A 48 -9.01 -3.96 5.59
CA ASP A 48 -9.62 -3.36 4.40
C ASP A 48 -8.95 -2.03 4.02
N MET A 49 -8.53 -1.24 5.01
CA MET A 49 -7.78 -0.01 4.80
C MET A 49 -6.37 -0.30 4.24
N GLU A 50 -5.66 -1.27 4.79
CA GLU A 50 -4.34 -1.68 4.30
C GLU A 50 -4.42 -2.21 2.85
N ALA A 51 -5.42 -3.03 2.52
CA ALA A 51 -5.67 -3.50 1.16
C ALA A 51 -5.90 -2.33 0.19
N SER A 52 -6.72 -1.37 0.57
CA SER A 52 -6.97 -0.15 -0.23
C SER A 52 -5.70 0.66 -0.45
N THR A 53 -4.82 0.70 0.53
CA THR A 53 -3.52 1.37 0.44
C THR A 53 -2.60 0.69 -0.59
N PHE A 54 -2.53 -0.65 -0.61
CA PHE A 54 -1.79 -1.38 -1.63
C PHE A 54 -2.34 -1.13 -3.03
N VAL A 55 -3.67 -1.19 -3.21
CA VAL A 55 -4.32 -0.87 -4.49
C VAL A 55 -3.93 0.54 -4.97
N ALA A 56 -4.07 1.54 -4.11
CA ALA A 56 -3.74 2.93 -4.45
C ALA A 56 -2.26 3.09 -4.86
N ARG A 57 -1.33 2.48 -4.13
CA ARG A 57 0.10 2.54 -4.43
C ARG A 57 0.48 1.85 -5.73
N LEU A 58 -0.10 0.68 -6.01
CA LEU A 58 0.11 -0.04 -7.27
C LEU A 58 -0.44 0.75 -8.46
N LEU A 59 -1.62 1.35 -8.33
CA LEU A 59 -2.19 2.23 -9.36
C LEU A 59 -1.34 3.49 -9.57
N GLN A 60 -0.85 4.11 -8.49
CA GLN A 60 0.05 5.26 -8.59
C GLN A 60 1.35 4.91 -9.32
N ALA A 61 1.95 3.76 -9.03
CA ALA A 61 3.11 3.27 -9.76
C ALA A 61 2.80 3.03 -11.24
N ALA A 62 1.64 2.43 -11.55
CA ALA A 62 1.19 2.26 -12.93
C ALA A 62 1.04 3.58 -13.68
N TYR A 63 0.49 4.61 -13.04
CA TYR A 63 0.39 5.95 -13.65
C TYR A 63 1.74 6.60 -13.89
N LYS A 64 2.72 6.37 -13.00
CA LYS A 64 4.09 6.85 -13.21
C LYS A 64 4.73 6.19 -14.44
N GLU A 65 4.59 4.87 -14.57
CA GLU A 65 5.12 4.15 -15.75
C GLU A 65 4.46 4.63 -17.06
N ASP A 66 3.13 4.84 -17.09
CA ASP A 66 2.47 5.43 -18.26
C ASP A 66 2.93 6.86 -18.56
N PHE A 67 3.22 7.65 -17.53
CA PHE A 67 3.74 8.99 -17.70
C PHE A 67 5.15 8.95 -18.30
N ILE A 68 6.01 8.06 -17.82
CA ILE A 68 7.35 7.82 -18.33
C ILE A 68 7.28 7.40 -19.80
N ALA A 69 6.45 6.41 -20.14
CA ALA A 69 6.27 5.95 -21.50
C ALA A 69 5.83 7.08 -22.45
N ARG A 70 4.85 7.89 -22.03
CA ARG A 70 4.40 9.05 -22.83
C ARG A 70 5.46 10.13 -22.98
N SER A 71 6.23 10.39 -21.93
CA SER A 71 7.33 11.37 -21.97
C SER A 71 8.43 10.90 -22.92
N LEU A 72 8.80 9.63 -22.88
CA LEU A 72 9.75 9.01 -23.81
C LEU A 72 9.24 9.03 -25.25
N ALA A 73 7.95 8.73 -25.47
CA ALA A 73 7.35 8.78 -26.80
C ALA A 73 7.41 10.19 -27.40
N GLY A 74 7.26 11.22 -26.57
CA GLY A 74 7.45 12.63 -26.99
C GLY A 74 8.87 12.95 -27.47
N GLN A 75 9.89 12.25 -26.94
CA GLN A 75 11.28 12.46 -27.29
C GLN A 75 11.80 11.50 -28.38
N LEU A 76 11.05 10.44 -28.72
CA LEU A 76 11.52 9.35 -29.56
C LEU A 76 12.13 9.82 -30.88
N ASN A 77 11.45 10.71 -31.62
CA ASN A 77 11.93 11.19 -32.90
C ASN A 77 13.23 12.03 -32.80
N THR A 78 13.49 12.59 -31.64
CA THR A 78 14.66 13.46 -31.40
C THR A 78 15.86 12.63 -30.97
N VAL A 79 15.63 11.53 -30.26
CA VAL A 79 16.74 10.76 -29.64
C VAL A 79 17.08 9.47 -30.39
N VAL A 80 16.23 9.02 -31.32
CA VAL A 80 16.46 7.76 -32.03
C VAL A 80 17.77 7.77 -32.80
N GLY A 81 18.61 6.78 -32.54
CA GLY A 81 19.92 6.63 -33.20
C GLY A 81 21.02 7.57 -32.66
N MET A 82 20.76 8.34 -31.60
CA MET A 82 21.75 9.21 -30.95
C MET A 82 22.13 8.65 -29.58
N THR A 83 23.38 8.86 -29.20
CA THR A 83 23.84 8.64 -27.81
C THR A 83 23.50 9.87 -26.94
N MET A 84 23.54 9.72 -25.62
CA MET A 84 23.29 10.85 -24.70
C MET A 84 24.24 12.04 -24.92
N GLU A 85 25.48 11.76 -25.34
CA GLU A 85 26.49 12.79 -25.64
C GLU A 85 26.18 13.57 -26.90
N GLU A 86 25.49 12.96 -27.85
CA GLU A 86 25.11 13.59 -29.15
C GLU A 86 23.83 14.43 -29.04
N LEU A 87 23.06 14.26 -27.96
CA LEU A 87 21.85 15.03 -27.74
C LEU A 87 22.18 16.49 -27.41
N ASP A 88 21.30 17.37 -27.87
CA ASP A 88 21.36 18.77 -27.44
C ASP A 88 21.14 18.89 -25.91
N PRO A 89 21.64 19.96 -25.27
CA PRO A 89 21.57 20.08 -23.81
C PRO A 89 20.17 20.11 -23.22
N SER A 90 19.14 20.51 -23.98
CA SER A 90 17.75 20.54 -23.52
C SER A 90 17.18 19.14 -23.50
N THR A 91 17.29 18.41 -24.61
CA THR A 91 16.82 17.04 -24.76
C THR A 91 17.53 16.10 -23.78
N ARG A 92 18.84 16.28 -23.58
CA ARG A 92 19.60 15.52 -22.58
C ARG A 92 19.05 15.70 -21.18
N ARG A 93 18.77 16.94 -20.74
CA ARG A 93 18.17 17.20 -19.43
C ARG A 93 16.79 16.57 -19.27
N GLU A 94 15.99 16.57 -20.32
CA GLU A 94 14.67 15.91 -20.30
C GLU A 94 14.83 14.39 -20.14
N MET A 95 15.74 13.75 -20.86
CA MET A 95 16.04 12.33 -20.72
C MET A 95 16.56 11.99 -19.32
N GLU A 96 17.46 12.81 -18.75
CA GLU A 96 17.94 12.66 -17.37
C GLU A 96 16.81 12.83 -16.35
N THR A 97 15.87 13.72 -16.59
CA THR A 97 14.68 13.92 -15.75
C THR A 97 13.78 12.69 -15.80
N ILE A 98 13.53 12.15 -16.99
CA ILE A 98 12.73 10.91 -17.14
C ILE A 98 13.44 9.72 -16.46
N ALA A 99 14.75 9.59 -16.62
CA ALA A 99 15.53 8.56 -15.93
C ALA A 99 15.43 8.70 -14.39
N THR A 100 15.46 9.93 -13.89
CA THR A 100 15.27 10.20 -12.45
C THR A 100 13.88 9.76 -11.97
N LEU A 101 12.83 10.03 -12.75
CA LEU A 101 11.46 9.55 -12.44
C LEU A 101 11.39 8.03 -12.46
N GLN A 102 12.06 7.38 -13.41
CA GLN A 102 12.13 5.91 -13.47
C GLN A 102 12.81 5.32 -12.24
N ASN A 103 13.93 5.89 -11.79
CA ASN A 103 14.60 5.48 -10.56
C ASN A 103 13.70 5.65 -9.33
N ALA A 104 12.94 6.75 -9.25
CA ALA A 104 11.96 6.94 -8.18
C ALA A 104 10.83 5.88 -8.22
N SER A 105 10.37 5.50 -9.42
CA SER A 105 9.38 4.42 -9.59
C SER A 105 9.94 3.07 -9.10
N THR A 106 11.20 2.76 -9.45
CA THR A 106 11.90 1.55 -8.96
C THR A 106 11.98 1.49 -7.45
N GLN A 107 12.25 2.63 -6.79
CA GLN A 107 12.29 2.71 -5.33
C GLN A 107 10.90 2.51 -4.70
N ASP A 108 9.86 3.11 -5.28
CA ASP A 108 8.48 2.93 -4.81
C ASP A 108 8.06 1.46 -4.86
N ILE A 109 8.39 0.75 -5.93
CA ILE A 109 8.14 -0.70 -6.05
C ILE A 109 8.93 -1.50 -5.00
N GLY A 110 10.17 -1.11 -4.72
CA GLY A 110 10.94 -1.71 -3.62
C GLY A 110 10.22 -1.59 -2.27
N TRP A 111 9.67 -0.42 -1.97
CA TRP A 111 8.91 -0.20 -0.73
C TRP A 111 7.58 -0.95 -0.71
N ILE A 112 6.87 -1.03 -1.84
CA ILE A 112 5.64 -1.84 -1.94
C ILE A 112 5.95 -3.30 -1.64
N LEU A 113 7.04 -3.85 -2.19
CA LEU A 113 7.47 -5.23 -1.94
C LEU A 113 7.86 -5.48 -0.47
N GLU A 114 8.58 -4.54 0.15
CA GLU A 114 8.95 -4.62 1.57
C GLU A 114 7.70 -4.64 2.47
N ASP A 115 6.77 -3.71 2.22
CA ASP A 115 5.54 -3.60 3.00
C ASP A 115 4.63 -4.83 2.77
N LEU A 116 4.54 -5.31 1.53
CA LEU A 116 3.77 -6.52 1.20
C LEU A 116 4.37 -7.78 1.86
N ASN A 117 5.71 -7.88 1.91
CA ASN A 117 6.40 -8.95 2.63
C ASN A 117 6.12 -8.92 4.14
N TYR A 118 6.13 -7.72 4.72
CA TYR A 118 5.77 -7.54 6.13
C TYR A 118 4.30 -7.89 6.38
N TYR A 119 3.40 -7.45 5.49
CA TYR A 119 1.97 -7.66 5.64
C TYR A 119 1.58 -9.14 5.51
N LYS A 120 2.11 -9.86 4.51
CA LYS A 120 1.87 -11.30 4.34
C LYS A 120 2.30 -12.14 5.54
N SER A 121 3.30 -11.67 6.32
CA SER A 121 3.74 -12.38 7.54
C SER A 121 2.86 -12.11 8.75
N ARG A 122 2.05 -11.05 8.71
CA ARG A 122 1.09 -10.68 9.78
C ARG A 122 -0.32 -11.22 9.54
N THR A 123 -0.66 -11.48 8.29
CA THR A 123 -1.98 -11.96 7.92
C THR A 123 -1.87 -13.37 7.35
N GLU A 124 -2.84 -14.22 7.65
CA GLU A 124 -2.92 -15.56 7.07
C GLU A 124 -3.59 -15.54 5.67
N GLU A 125 -3.75 -14.35 5.09
CA GLU A 125 -4.43 -14.16 3.81
C GLU A 125 -3.53 -14.50 2.63
N ARG A 126 -3.89 -15.57 1.92
CA ARG A 126 -3.10 -16.12 0.81
C ARG A 126 -2.85 -15.10 -0.30
N ILE A 127 -3.81 -14.20 -0.55
CA ILE A 127 -3.71 -13.21 -1.65
C ILE A 127 -2.43 -12.37 -1.58
N TYR A 128 -2.01 -11.95 -0.37
CA TYR A 128 -0.79 -11.13 -0.21
C TYR A 128 0.48 -11.95 -0.39
N SER A 129 0.46 -13.21 0.04
CA SER A 129 1.57 -14.14 -0.21
C SER A 129 1.71 -14.45 -1.71
N ASP A 130 0.60 -14.71 -2.38
CA ASP A 130 0.57 -15.01 -3.81
C ASP A 130 1.01 -13.79 -4.63
N LEU A 131 0.54 -12.59 -4.29
CA LEU A 131 0.94 -11.36 -4.95
C LEU A 131 2.45 -11.07 -4.74
N TYR A 132 2.93 -11.19 -3.52
CA TYR A 132 4.35 -11.03 -3.22
C TYR A 132 5.21 -11.99 -4.06
N ASN A 133 4.81 -13.26 -4.13
CA ASN A 133 5.52 -14.27 -4.91
C ASN A 133 5.47 -13.96 -6.42
N GLN A 134 4.33 -13.50 -6.95
CA GLN A 134 4.19 -13.08 -8.34
C GLN A 134 5.09 -11.89 -8.66
N MET A 135 5.10 -10.84 -7.81
CA MET A 135 5.94 -9.66 -8.00
C MET A 135 7.43 -10.00 -7.98
N ASN A 136 7.85 -10.88 -7.05
CA ASN A 136 9.24 -11.35 -7.00
C ASN A 136 9.61 -12.24 -8.19
N ALA A 137 8.75 -13.18 -8.57
CA ALA A 137 9.00 -14.05 -9.73
C ALA A 137 9.06 -13.23 -11.03
N PHE A 138 8.28 -12.16 -11.13
CA PHE A 138 8.33 -11.24 -12.27
C PHE A 138 9.58 -10.35 -12.26
N SER A 139 10.27 -10.22 -11.10
CA SER A 139 11.46 -9.37 -10.90
C SER A 139 11.22 -7.92 -11.34
N LEU A 140 10.06 -7.35 -10.96
CA LEU A 140 9.65 -6.04 -11.47
C LEU A 140 10.65 -4.94 -11.14
N ARG A 141 11.21 -4.95 -9.92
CA ARG A 141 12.18 -3.94 -9.47
C ARG A 141 13.42 -3.93 -10.36
N GLU A 142 13.98 -5.10 -10.65
CA GLU A 142 15.16 -5.27 -11.50
C GLU A 142 14.88 -4.85 -12.94
N LYS A 143 13.68 -5.14 -13.43
CA LYS A 143 13.21 -4.72 -14.77
C LYS A 143 13.07 -3.21 -14.89
N LEU A 144 12.52 -2.56 -13.87
CA LEU A 144 12.42 -1.09 -13.83
C LEU A 144 13.81 -0.42 -13.75
N ASP A 145 14.75 -1.04 -13.06
CA ASP A 145 16.13 -0.59 -13.00
C ASP A 145 16.82 -0.72 -14.37
N LEU A 146 16.53 -1.78 -15.12
CA LEU A 146 16.98 -1.93 -16.51
C LEU A 146 16.39 -0.84 -17.41
N VAL A 147 15.09 -0.49 -17.27
CA VAL A 147 14.49 0.63 -18.02
C VAL A 147 15.21 1.94 -17.71
N HIS A 148 15.53 2.20 -16.43
CA HIS A 148 16.34 3.36 -16.05
C HIS A 148 17.68 3.40 -16.81
N GLY A 149 18.40 2.28 -16.83
CA GLY A 149 19.65 2.16 -17.60
C GLY A 149 19.46 2.33 -19.10
N ASN A 150 18.38 1.79 -19.67
CA ASN A 150 18.03 1.93 -21.08
C ASN A 150 17.76 3.39 -21.46
N ILE A 151 17.04 4.14 -20.60
CA ILE A 151 16.78 5.58 -20.81
C ILE A 151 18.10 6.35 -20.86
N LEU A 152 19.03 6.10 -19.94
CA LEU A 152 20.34 6.74 -19.91
C LEU A 152 21.25 6.34 -21.10
N ASN A 153 20.94 5.24 -21.78
CA ASN A 153 21.62 4.80 -22.99
C ASN A 153 20.86 5.13 -24.29
N SER A 154 19.82 5.98 -24.20
CA SER A 154 18.95 6.38 -25.34
C SER A 154 18.21 5.20 -26.01
N ILE A 155 18.01 4.08 -25.31
CA ILE A 155 17.23 2.91 -25.79
C ILE A 155 15.75 3.20 -25.54
N THR A 156 15.21 4.18 -26.27
CA THR A 156 13.91 4.80 -25.94
C THR A 156 12.72 3.95 -26.35
N ALA A 157 12.73 3.37 -27.55
CA ALA A 157 11.60 2.57 -28.05
C ALA A 157 11.29 1.37 -27.15
N GLN A 158 12.30 0.61 -26.77
CA GLN A 158 12.16 -0.51 -25.85
C GLN A 158 11.67 -0.05 -24.47
N SER A 159 12.20 1.06 -23.96
CA SER A 159 11.78 1.63 -22.67
C SER A 159 10.30 2.02 -22.66
N ILE A 160 9.77 2.53 -23.76
CA ILE A 160 8.33 2.86 -23.92
C ILE A 160 7.49 1.59 -23.78
N ASP A 161 7.82 0.53 -24.54
CA ASP A 161 7.06 -0.73 -24.54
C ASP A 161 7.13 -1.40 -23.16
N GLU A 162 8.29 -1.42 -22.54
CA GLU A 162 8.50 -1.98 -21.21
C GLU A 162 7.72 -1.21 -20.14
N SER A 163 7.74 0.12 -20.15
CA SER A 163 6.97 0.92 -19.19
C SER A 163 5.46 0.70 -19.34
N HIS A 164 4.93 0.60 -20.56
CA HIS A 164 3.52 0.25 -20.78
C HIS A 164 3.18 -1.15 -20.27
N LEU A 165 4.05 -2.14 -20.51
CA LEU A 165 3.88 -3.49 -19.99
C LEU A 165 3.84 -3.50 -18.45
N TYR A 166 4.76 -2.76 -17.80
CA TYR A 166 4.81 -2.71 -16.34
C TYR A 166 3.62 -1.95 -15.75
N ALA A 167 3.17 -0.87 -16.40
CA ALA A 167 1.94 -0.18 -16.02
C ALA A 167 0.72 -1.13 -16.05
N SER A 168 0.58 -1.93 -17.11
CA SER A 168 -0.52 -2.89 -17.23
C SER A 168 -0.44 -4.00 -16.17
N THR A 169 0.77 -4.49 -15.89
CA THR A 169 1.03 -5.51 -14.86
C THR A 169 0.69 -4.99 -13.46
N LEU A 170 1.08 -3.76 -13.13
CA LEU A 170 0.76 -3.12 -11.86
C LEU A 170 -0.76 -2.92 -11.68
N ARG A 171 -1.48 -2.53 -12.73
CA ARG A 171 -2.95 -2.45 -12.71
C ARG A 171 -3.59 -3.82 -12.50
N HIS A 172 -3.06 -4.85 -13.14
CA HIS A 172 -3.55 -6.23 -12.94
C HIS A 172 -3.42 -6.64 -11.47
N TRP A 173 -2.28 -6.39 -10.83
CA TRP A 173 -2.08 -6.72 -9.42
C TRP A 173 -2.94 -5.86 -8.48
N ALA A 174 -3.13 -4.59 -8.78
CA ALA A 174 -4.07 -3.74 -8.05
C ALA A 174 -5.50 -4.30 -8.10
N LYS A 175 -5.93 -4.74 -9.29
CA LYS A 175 -7.24 -5.35 -9.48
C LYS A 175 -7.39 -6.67 -8.70
N LEU A 176 -6.37 -7.51 -8.64
CA LEU A 176 -6.43 -8.76 -7.85
C LEU A 176 -6.74 -8.50 -6.37
N ILE A 177 -6.12 -7.47 -5.77
CA ILE A 177 -6.39 -7.09 -4.38
C ILE A 177 -7.80 -6.52 -4.24
N ASP A 178 -8.21 -5.66 -5.16
CA ASP A 178 -9.52 -5.01 -5.12
C ASP A 178 -10.66 -6.03 -5.28
N ASP A 179 -10.55 -6.97 -6.23
CA ASP A 179 -11.50 -8.05 -6.42
C ASP A 179 -11.56 -8.97 -5.18
N TYR A 180 -10.43 -9.26 -4.56
CA TYR A 180 -10.37 -10.02 -3.31
C TYR A 180 -11.09 -9.28 -2.18
N LYS A 181 -10.85 -7.98 -2.01
CA LYS A 181 -11.53 -7.13 -1.03
C LYS A 181 -13.04 -7.15 -1.22
N LYS A 182 -13.51 -6.99 -2.47
CA LYS A 182 -14.93 -7.04 -2.81
C LYS A 182 -15.56 -8.39 -2.48
N SER A 183 -14.85 -9.50 -2.74
CA SER A 183 -15.34 -10.84 -2.42
C SER A 183 -15.51 -11.11 -0.93
N ARG A 184 -14.70 -10.48 -0.07
CA ARG A 184 -14.82 -10.57 1.40
C ARG A 184 -15.89 -9.65 1.97
N GLY A 185 -16.16 -8.52 1.34
CA GLY A 185 -17.19 -7.56 1.75
C GLY A 185 -18.61 -8.04 1.43
N GLY A 186 -18.79 -9.04 0.56
CA GLY A 186 -20.07 -9.50 0.02
C GLY A 186 -20.98 -10.31 0.96
N GLY A 187 -20.82 -10.22 2.27
CA GLY A 187 -21.67 -10.85 3.28
C GLY A 187 -22.77 -9.96 3.86
N GLY A 188 -23.32 -8.99 3.13
CA GLY A 188 -24.41 -8.16 3.61
C GLY A 188 -24.96 -7.19 2.58
N GLY A 189 -26.06 -7.55 1.91
CA GLY A 189 -26.92 -6.64 1.16
C GLY A 189 -26.73 -6.64 -0.34
N GLY A 190 -27.66 -7.31 -1.05
CA GLY A 190 -27.76 -7.28 -2.49
C GLY A 190 -28.11 -5.88 -3.02
N GLY A 191 -27.65 -5.61 -4.23
CA GLY A 191 -28.04 -4.41 -5.00
C GLY A 191 -27.14 -4.23 -6.22
N GLY A 192 -27.68 -4.51 -7.38
CA GLY A 192 -27.48 -4.04 -8.73
C GLY A 192 -26.18 -3.35 -9.10
N GLY A 193 -25.60 -3.84 -10.20
CA GLY A 193 -24.50 -3.18 -10.89
C GLY A 193 -24.90 -1.78 -11.36
N GLU A 194 -24.18 -0.80 -10.83
CA GLU A 194 -23.87 0.45 -11.46
C GLU A 194 -22.37 0.67 -11.22
N GLU A 195 -21.67 1.10 -12.23
CA GLU A 195 -20.32 1.63 -12.08
C GLU A 195 -20.41 2.77 -11.08
N GLU A 196 -20.21 2.49 -9.79
CA GLU A 196 -20.06 3.54 -8.79
C GLU A 196 -18.85 4.39 -9.19
N SER A 197 -19.14 5.50 -9.82
CA SER A 197 -18.22 6.61 -9.90
C SER A 197 -17.79 6.92 -8.47
N ILE A 198 -16.49 6.81 -8.20
CA ILE A 198 -15.89 7.20 -6.92
C ILE A 198 -16.49 8.56 -6.56
N SER A 199 -17.16 8.66 -5.41
CA SER A 199 -17.74 9.95 -5.00
C SER A 199 -16.63 10.98 -4.80
N ASP A 200 -16.90 12.26 -5.02
CA ASP A 200 -15.92 13.33 -4.80
C ASP A 200 -15.32 13.27 -3.38
N ALA A 201 -16.12 12.84 -2.39
CA ALA A 201 -15.68 12.64 -1.01
C ALA A 201 -14.67 11.47 -0.87
N ASP A 202 -14.91 10.36 -1.56
CA ASP A 202 -13.99 9.21 -1.57
C ASP A 202 -12.69 9.54 -2.31
N PHE A 203 -12.79 10.34 -3.37
CA PHE A 203 -11.63 10.85 -4.11
C PHE A 203 -10.80 11.81 -3.26
N GLU A 204 -11.41 12.75 -2.54
CA GLU A 204 -10.69 13.62 -1.60
C GLU A 204 -10.08 12.84 -0.43
N PHE A 205 -10.76 11.81 0.06
CA PHE A 205 -10.23 10.92 1.09
C PHE A 205 -9.03 10.13 0.58
N MET A 206 -9.09 9.57 -0.63
CA MET A 206 -7.95 8.91 -1.28
C MET A 206 -6.77 9.87 -1.45
N LEU A 207 -6.99 11.11 -1.88
CA LEU A 207 -5.94 12.11 -2.00
C LEU A 207 -5.28 12.44 -0.65
N LYS A 208 -6.06 12.48 0.45
CA LYS A 208 -5.51 12.65 1.80
C LYS A 208 -4.65 11.47 2.22
N ILE A 209 -5.10 10.24 1.96
CA ILE A 209 -4.32 9.02 2.23
C ILE A 209 -3.01 9.03 1.44
N ILE A 210 -3.06 9.34 0.14
CA ILE A 210 -1.87 9.43 -0.71
C ILE A 210 -0.88 10.47 -0.16
N ARG A 211 -1.35 11.64 0.28
CA ARG A 211 -0.49 12.67 0.91
C ARG A 211 0.13 12.18 2.23
N MET A 212 -0.62 11.47 3.06
CA MET A 212 -0.09 10.89 4.30
C MET A 212 0.96 9.82 4.02
N ILE A 213 0.73 8.97 3.01
CA ILE A 213 1.71 7.95 2.57
C ILE A 213 2.99 8.63 2.07
N GLN A 214 2.88 9.69 1.27
CA GLN A 214 4.03 10.47 0.81
C GLN A 214 4.82 11.09 1.97
N GLN A 215 4.12 11.65 2.96
CA GLN A 215 4.74 12.20 4.17
C GLN A 215 5.43 11.11 5.00
N GLU A 216 4.81 9.95 5.15
CA GLU A 216 5.41 8.82 5.85
C GLU A 216 6.66 8.31 5.11
N GLN A 217 6.62 8.21 3.80
CA GLN A 217 7.77 7.82 2.98
C GLN A 217 8.93 8.82 3.13
N ASP A 218 8.64 10.12 3.15
CA ASP A 218 9.63 11.17 3.34
C ASP A 218 10.27 11.08 4.75
N ILE A 219 9.46 10.84 5.78
CA ILE A 219 9.94 10.61 7.15
C ILE A 219 10.82 9.36 7.21
N ARG A 220 10.41 8.24 6.60
CA ARG A 220 11.21 7.00 6.55
C ARG A 220 12.54 7.22 5.83
N MET A 221 12.55 7.96 4.71
CA MET A 221 13.80 8.29 4.01
C MET A 221 14.75 9.12 4.88
N ARG A 222 14.23 10.15 5.55
CA ARG A 222 15.02 11.00 6.47
C ARG A 222 15.54 10.20 7.65
N THR A 223 14.74 9.32 8.23
CA THR A 223 15.15 8.45 9.34
C THR A 223 16.27 7.49 8.90
N ARG A 224 16.12 6.82 7.74
CA ARG A 224 17.16 5.94 7.19
C ARG A 224 18.45 6.70 6.85
N ALA A 225 18.35 7.91 6.32
CA ALA A 225 19.51 8.76 6.07
C ALA A 225 20.23 9.13 7.36
N ALA A 226 19.48 9.52 8.38
CA ALA A 226 20.02 9.84 9.72
C ALA A 226 20.67 8.61 10.39
N GLU A 227 20.04 7.43 10.30
CA GLU A 227 20.64 6.18 10.81
C GLU A 227 21.94 5.82 10.08
N LYS A 228 21.98 6.02 8.77
CA LYS A 228 23.19 5.76 7.97
C LYS A 228 24.34 6.71 8.35
N GLU A 229 24.02 7.97 8.58
CA GLU A 229 24.99 8.96 9.08
C GLU A 229 25.48 8.61 10.49
N HIS A 230 24.57 8.28 11.39
CA HIS A 230 24.90 7.88 12.75
C HIS A 230 25.79 6.63 12.80
N ARG A 231 25.52 5.62 11.95
CA ARG A 231 26.39 4.43 11.80
C ARG A 231 27.77 4.80 11.28
N LYS A 232 27.89 5.74 10.34
CA LYS A 232 29.18 6.21 9.83
C LYS A 232 29.98 6.93 10.91
N LEU A 233 29.34 7.77 11.70
CA LEU A 233 29.97 8.49 12.81
C LEU A 233 30.46 7.52 13.89
N ASN A 234 29.66 6.52 14.27
CA ASN A 234 30.05 5.50 15.24
C ASN A 234 31.16 4.57 14.74
N ALA A 235 31.28 4.36 13.42
CA ALA A 235 32.35 3.55 12.83
C ALA A 235 33.68 4.33 12.70
N GLN A 236 33.66 5.67 12.89
CA GLN A 236 34.84 6.54 12.83
C GLN A 236 35.36 6.94 14.21
N THR A 237 34.66 6.54 15.28
CA THR A 237 35.14 6.77 16.66
C THR A 237 35.93 5.55 17.11
N PRO A 238 37.24 5.68 17.35
CA PRO A 238 38.11 4.57 17.76
C PRO A 238 37.78 4.05 19.15
#